data_08276c3a824358d5763f1f9f857c59c5
#
_entry.id   08276c3a824358d5763f1f9f857c59c5
#
_cell.length_a   1.000
_cell.length_b   1.000
_cell.length_c   1.000
_cell.angle_alpha   90.00
_cell.angle_beta   90.00
_cell.angle_gamma   90.00
#
_symmetry.space_group_name_H-M   'P 1'
#
loop_
_entity.id
_entity.type
_entity.pdbx_description
1 polymer ?
#
loop_
_entity_poly.entity_id
_entity_poly.type
_entity_poly.pdbx_seq_one_letter_code
_entity_poly.pdbx_strand_id
1 'polypeptide(L)'
;SQASQRYRTYAQKITDQQRCALVDIGYGASIQKFLAQCVDGIAGGYYFVTTDKALVVEKAGQFAQGCFGHGINPFHSDIPLYQYALLFEAVLTAPHGQLLGFDTQGQPRYKTPGLAQKHFADLEQIHAGALEFLRDALAATDKEFFSLGQYHQASQLPIRQTMQGRWTLGFSSPALHVEDNFSGN
;
A
#
# COMPACT_ATOMS: atom_id res chain seq x y z
N SER A 1 -13.21 16.90 -17.51
CA SER A 1 -13.64 17.88 -16.48
C SER A 1 -12.42 18.64 -15.92
N GLN A 2 -12.68 19.80 -15.29
CA GLN A 2 -11.63 20.57 -14.63
C GLN A 2 -10.92 19.78 -13.51
N ALA A 3 -11.67 18.94 -12.80
CA ALA A 3 -11.14 18.07 -11.76
C ALA A 3 -10.11 17.05 -12.33
N SER A 4 -10.45 16.42 -13.43
CA SER A 4 -9.54 15.49 -14.12
C SER A 4 -8.25 16.17 -14.59
N GLN A 5 -8.35 17.42 -15.06
CA GLN A 5 -7.18 18.17 -15.49
C GLN A 5 -6.25 18.51 -14.31
N ARG A 6 -6.80 18.94 -13.18
CA ARG A 6 -6.03 19.23 -11.96
C ARG A 6 -5.33 17.99 -11.42
N TYR A 7 -6.04 16.84 -11.41
CA TYR A 7 -5.46 15.57 -11.03
C TYR A 7 -4.29 15.18 -11.93
N ARG A 8 -4.46 15.30 -13.26
CA ARG A 8 -3.41 15.02 -14.23
C ARG A 8 -2.18 15.91 -13.98
N THR A 9 -2.39 17.22 -13.84
CA THR A 9 -1.29 18.17 -13.58
C THR A 9 -0.53 17.82 -12.29
N TYR A 10 -1.25 17.47 -11.23
CA TYR A 10 -0.64 17.04 -9.97
C TYR A 10 0.17 15.76 -10.13
N ALA A 11 -0.40 14.75 -10.75
CA ALA A 11 0.26 13.47 -10.99
C ALA A 11 1.51 13.62 -11.87
N GLN A 12 1.44 14.42 -12.94
CA GLN A 12 2.58 14.74 -13.79
C GLN A 12 3.70 15.45 -13.03
N LYS A 13 3.36 16.34 -12.11
CA LYS A 13 4.35 17.02 -11.26
C LYS A 13 5.07 16.06 -10.33
N ILE A 14 4.36 15.07 -9.74
CA ILE A 14 4.96 14.08 -8.85
C ILE A 14 5.87 13.12 -9.60
N THR A 15 5.47 12.69 -10.79
CA THR A 15 6.26 11.75 -11.60
C THR A 15 7.43 12.43 -12.31
N ASP A 16 7.46 13.77 -12.32
CA ASP A 16 8.48 14.57 -13.01
C ASP A 16 8.68 14.13 -14.48
N GLN A 17 7.62 13.66 -15.12
CA GLN A 17 7.61 13.09 -16.47
C GLN A 17 8.60 11.92 -16.67
N GLN A 18 9.08 11.33 -15.59
CA GLN A 18 9.98 10.18 -15.64
C GLN A 18 9.22 8.88 -15.74
N ARG A 19 9.93 7.85 -16.18
CA ARG A 19 9.41 6.48 -16.10
C ARG A 19 9.41 6.02 -14.66
N CYS A 20 8.23 5.72 -14.12
CA CYS A 20 8.06 5.34 -12.72
C CYS A 20 7.23 4.06 -12.57
N ALA A 21 7.37 3.43 -11.42
CA ALA A 21 6.55 2.34 -10.95
C ALA A 21 5.83 2.76 -9.66
N LEU A 22 4.65 2.20 -9.45
CA LEU A 22 3.88 2.38 -8.22
C LEU A 22 4.31 1.37 -7.17
N VAL A 23 4.20 1.74 -5.90
CA VAL A 23 4.19 0.80 -4.78
C VAL A 23 2.84 0.96 -4.10
N ASP A 24 2.06 -0.11 -4.04
CA ASP A 24 0.68 -0.08 -3.56
C ASP A 24 0.41 -1.29 -2.66
N ILE A 25 -0.34 -1.10 -1.61
CA ILE A 25 -0.83 -2.18 -0.72
C ILE A 25 -2.09 -2.84 -1.27
N GLY A 26 -2.72 -2.25 -2.27
CA GLY A 26 -3.91 -2.77 -2.94
C GLY A 26 -3.65 -4.06 -3.73
N TYR A 27 -4.69 -4.61 -4.34
CA TYR A 27 -4.66 -5.97 -4.89
C TYR A 27 -5.04 -6.05 -6.36
N GLY A 28 -5.84 -5.14 -6.82
CA GLY A 28 -6.46 -5.20 -8.16
C GLY A 28 -5.82 -4.31 -9.21
N ALA A 29 -4.75 -3.59 -8.87
CA ALA A 29 -4.07 -2.62 -9.72
C ALA A 29 -4.99 -1.53 -10.33
N SER A 30 -6.12 -1.22 -9.69
CA SER A 30 -7.08 -0.24 -10.19
C SER A 30 -6.50 1.19 -10.18
N ILE A 31 -5.74 1.56 -9.14
CA ILE A 31 -5.07 2.87 -9.06
C ILE A 31 -4.04 2.98 -10.19
N GLN A 32 -3.23 1.96 -10.42
CA GLN A 32 -2.27 1.92 -11.53
C GLN A 32 -2.97 2.14 -12.87
N LYS A 33 -4.05 1.40 -13.12
CA LYS A 33 -4.84 1.52 -14.37
C LYS A 33 -5.32 2.95 -14.60
N PHE A 34 -5.85 3.62 -13.57
CA PHE A 34 -6.34 4.99 -13.72
C PHE A 34 -5.21 6.01 -13.85
N LEU A 35 -4.12 5.85 -13.11
CA LEU A 35 -2.95 6.73 -13.23
C LEU A 35 -2.33 6.64 -14.61
N ALA A 36 -2.19 5.45 -15.18
CA ALA A 36 -1.66 5.27 -16.53
C ALA A 36 -2.51 5.92 -17.63
N GLN A 37 -3.80 6.18 -17.36
CA GLN A 37 -4.65 6.97 -18.27
C GLN A 37 -4.45 8.49 -18.12
N CYS A 38 -3.85 8.91 -17.01
CA CYS A 38 -3.66 10.32 -16.68
C CYS A 38 -2.24 10.81 -16.94
N VAL A 39 -1.25 9.92 -16.82
CA VAL A 39 0.17 10.25 -16.82
C VAL A 39 0.91 9.25 -17.68
N ASP A 40 1.70 9.75 -18.61
CA ASP A 40 2.64 8.93 -19.37
C ASP A 40 3.80 8.48 -18.46
N GLY A 41 4.40 7.34 -18.79
CA GLY A 41 5.59 6.85 -18.08
C GLY A 41 5.32 5.91 -16.90
N ILE A 42 4.06 5.58 -16.57
CA ILE A 42 3.76 4.52 -15.61
C ILE A 42 4.13 3.16 -16.21
N ALA A 43 5.24 2.59 -15.76
CA ALA A 43 5.74 1.32 -16.27
C ALA A 43 4.99 0.11 -15.67
N GLY A 44 4.54 0.23 -14.43
CA GLY A 44 3.85 -0.84 -13.69
C GLY A 44 3.76 -0.56 -12.21
N GLY A 45 3.56 -1.61 -11.42
CA GLY A 45 3.45 -1.50 -9.97
C GLY A 45 3.93 -2.74 -9.22
N TYR A 46 4.42 -2.51 -8.01
CA TYR A 46 4.74 -3.51 -7.01
C TYR A 46 3.68 -3.49 -5.92
N TYR A 47 3.19 -4.67 -5.59
CA TYR A 47 2.09 -4.90 -4.66
C TYR A 47 2.50 -5.90 -3.58
N PHE A 48 1.88 -5.87 -2.42
CA PHE A 48 2.03 -6.99 -1.49
C PHE A 48 1.50 -8.27 -2.11
N VAL A 49 0.28 -8.21 -2.63
CA VAL A 49 -0.36 -9.34 -3.32
C VAL A 49 -1.14 -8.79 -4.50
N THR A 50 -1.14 -9.48 -5.63
CA THR A 50 -2.07 -9.17 -6.73
C THR A 50 -3.11 -10.26 -6.88
N THR A 51 -4.34 -9.88 -7.19
CA THR A 51 -5.40 -10.79 -7.60
C THR A 51 -5.47 -10.88 -9.13
N ASP A 52 -6.29 -11.78 -9.64
CA ASP A 52 -6.59 -11.93 -11.07
C ASP A 52 -7.07 -10.61 -11.74
N LYS A 53 -7.64 -9.68 -10.95
CA LYS A 53 -8.02 -8.35 -11.45
C LYS A 53 -6.82 -7.53 -11.97
N ALA A 54 -5.63 -7.74 -11.43
CA ALA A 54 -4.42 -7.05 -11.87
C ALA A 54 -3.97 -7.45 -13.29
N LEU A 55 -4.39 -8.61 -13.79
CA LEU A 55 -4.10 -9.06 -15.16
C LEU A 55 -4.57 -8.07 -16.24
N VAL A 56 -5.49 -7.17 -15.92
CA VAL A 56 -5.98 -6.18 -16.87
C VAL A 56 -4.90 -5.16 -17.26
N VAL A 57 -4.04 -4.77 -16.31
CA VAL A 57 -2.93 -3.85 -16.60
C VAL A 57 -1.76 -4.55 -17.27
N GLU A 58 -1.56 -5.84 -16.99
CA GLU A 58 -0.55 -6.65 -17.68
C GLU A 58 -0.90 -6.84 -19.16
N LYS A 59 -2.17 -7.10 -19.46
CA LYS A 59 -2.67 -7.17 -20.84
C LYS A 59 -2.53 -5.82 -21.58
N ALA A 60 -2.45 -4.71 -20.86
CA ALA A 60 -2.18 -3.40 -21.41
C ALA A 60 -0.67 -3.07 -21.54
N GLY A 61 0.21 -4.05 -21.32
CA GLY A 61 1.66 -3.91 -21.46
C GLY A 61 2.39 -3.31 -20.27
N GLN A 62 1.72 -3.22 -19.12
CA GLN A 62 2.33 -2.81 -17.84
C GLN A 62 2.58 -4.03 -16.96
N PHE A 63 3.53 -3.95 -16.04
CA PHE A 63 3.67 -5.02 -15.03
C PHE A 63 2.88 -4.69 -13.76
N ALA A 64 2.40 -5.74 -13.07
CA ALA A 64 1.78 -5.66 -11.76
C ALA A 64 2.30 -6.81 -10.90
N GLN A 65 3.43 -6.60 -10.25
CA GLN A 65 4.15 -7.65 -9.53
C GLN A 65 3.70 -7.74 -8.07
N GLY A 66 3.06 -8.85 -7.70
CA GLY A 66 2.78 -9.18 -6.30
C GLY A 66 4.00 -9.82 -5.63
N CYS A 67 4.44 -9.25 -4.49
CA CYS A 67 5.62 -9.75 -3.77
C CYS A 67 5.36 -11.06 -3.03
N PHE A 68 4.20 -11.20 -2.37
CA PHE A 68 3.83 -12.37 -1.58
C PHE A 68 2.82 -13.29 -2.26
N GLY A 69 2.26 -12.87 -3.36
CA GLY A 69 1.35 -13.65 -4.21
C GLY A 69 0.97 -12.88 -5.45
N HIS A 70 0.97 -13.55 -6.59
CA HIS A 70 0.72 -12.93 -7.87
C HIS A 70 -0.47 -13.59 -8.56
N GLY A 71 -1.44 -12.78 -9.00
CA GLY A 71 -2.64 -13.26 -9.71
C GLY A 71 -3.50 -14.24 -8.90
N ILE A 72 -3.51 -14.10 -7.56
CA ILE A 72 -4.22 -15.05 -6.69
C ILE A 72 -5.73 -14.98 -6.87
N ASN A 73 -6.39 -16.11 -6.62
CA ASN A 73 -7.83 -16.12 -6.47
C ASN A 73 -8.22 -15.62 -5.06
N PRO A 74 -8.94 -14.50 -4.93
CA PRO A 74 -9.29 -13.92 -3.63
C PRO A 74 -10.12 -14.83 -2.73
N PHE A 75 -10.86 -15.79 -3.29
CA PHE A 75 -11.72 -16.70 -2.53
C PHE A 75 -10.99 -17.93 -1.99
N HIS A 76 -9.77 -18.20 -2.44
CA HIS A 76 -9.01 -19.41 -2.12
C HIS A 76 -7.57 -19.14 -1.69
N SER A 77 -7.30 -17.93 -1.21
CA SER A 77 -5.95 -17.56 -0.78
C SER A 77 -5.74 -17.82 0.70
N ASP A 78 -4.65 -18.49 1.03
CA ASP A 78 -4.14 -18.68 2.39
C ASP A 78 -3.00 -17.71 2.74
N ILE A 79 -2.75 -16.70 1.91
CA ILE A 79 -1.71 -15.70 2.10
C ILE A 79 -2.13 -14.76 3.25
N PRO A 80 -1.38 -14.71 4.37
CA PRO A 80 -1.77 -13.91 5.53
C PRO A 80 -1.89 -12.41 5.23
N LEU A 81 -1.00 -11.85 4.40
CA LEU A 81 -1.08 -10.45 4.02
C LEU A 81 -2.36 -10.10 3.29
N TYR A 82 -2.93 -11.05 2.56
CA TYR A 82 -4.21 -10.86 1.89
C TYR A 82 -5.39 -11.04 2.84
N GLN A 83 -5.35 -12.07 3.69
CA GLN A 83 -6.40 -12.35 4.67
C GLN A 83 -6.58 -11.22 5.69
N TYR A 84 -5.49 -10.53 6.03
CA TYR A 84 -5.45 -9.46 7.03
C TYR A 84 -5.13 -8.09 6.42
N ALA A 85 -5.57 -7.88 5.20
CA ALA A 85 -5.38 -6.66 4.43
C ALA A 85 -5.70 -5.38 5.20
N LEU A 86 -6.80 -5.36 5.93
CA LEU A 86 -7.23 -4.21 6.73
C LEU A 86 -6.23 -3.84 7.82
N LEU A 87 -5.50 -4.80 8.39
CA LEU A 87 -4.44 -4.48 9.36
C LEU A 87 -3.31 -3.69 8.69
N PHE A 88 -2.90 -4.08 7.48
CA PHE A 88 -1.85 -3.37 6.75
C PHE A 88 -2.32 -2.00 6.27
N GLU A 89 -3.57 -1.89 5.85
CA GLU A 89 -4.17 -0.59 5.51
C GLU A 89 -4.21 0.34 6.73
N ALA A 90 -4.55 -0.19 7.91
CA ALA A 90 -4.52 0.58 9.15
C ALA A 90 -3.11 1.05 9.50
N VAL A 91 -2.14 0.12 9.50
CA VAL A 91 -0.74 0.43 9.88
C VAL A 91 -0.10 1.40 8.89
N LEU A 92 -0.40 1.28 7.60
CA LEU A 92 0.19 2.10 6.52
C LEU A 92 -0.66 3.31 6.14
N THR A 93 -1.65 3.67 6.96
CA THR A 93 -2.48 4.85 6.70
C THR A 93 -1.65 6.14 6.71
N ALA A 94 -2.11 7.15 5.98
CA ALA A 94 -1.47 8.45 5.89
C ALA A 94 -1.88 9.38 7.05
N PRO A 95 -1.08 10.42 7.36
CA PRO A 95 -1.42 11.40 8.40
C PRO A 95 -2.60 12.30 8.05
N HIS A 96 -3.06 12.24 6.83
CA HIS A 96 -4.20 13.01 6.32
C HIS A 96 -5.34 12.10 5.92
N GLY A 97 -6.56 12.63 5.89
CA GLY A 97 -7.74 11.89 5.44
C GLY A 97 -7.74 11.64 3.93
N GLN A 98 -8.82 11.05 3.45
CA GLN A 98 -9.02 10.73 2.04
C GLN A 98 -8.89 11.97 1.14
N LEU A 99 -8.24 11.84 -0.01
CA LEU A 99 -8.15 12.87 -1.02
C LEU A 99 -9.55 13.14 -1.62
N LEU A 100 -10.03 14.37 -1.47
CA LEU A 100 -11.31 14.83 -2.05
C LEU A 100 -11.14 15.44 -3.44
N GLY A 101 -9.93 15.86 -3.78
CA GLY A 101 -9.62 16.54 -5.04
C GLY A 101 -8.56 17.61 -4.87
N PHE A 102 -8.56 18.59 -5.76
CA PHE A 102 -7.56 19.66 -5.79
C PHE A 102 -8.26 21.02 -5.83
N ASP A 103 -7.66 21.99 -5.16
CA ASP A 103 -8.13 23.39 -5.20
C ASP A 103 -7.79 24.07 -6.55
N THR A 104 -8.06 25.36 -6.64
CA THR A 104 -7.77 26.16 -7.84
C THR A 104 -6.28 26.36 -8.12
N GLN A 105 -5.44 26.17 -7.11
CA GLN A 105 -3.99 26.27 -7.18
C GLN A 105 -3.32 24.90 -7.41
N GLY A 106 -4.12 23.82 -7.53
CA GLY A 106 -3.62 22.46 -7.72
C GLY A 106 -3.11 21.78 -6.44
N GLN A 107 -3.43 22.36 -5.25
CA GLN A 107 -3.06 21.71 -3.99
C GLN A 107 -4.09 20.64 -3.63
N PRO A 108 -3.66 19.50 -3.05
CA PRO A 108 -4.58 18.45 -2.64
C PRO A 108 -5.48 18.92 -1.50
N ARG A 109 -6.75 18.57 -1.58
CA ARG A 109 -7.75 18.78 -0.53
C ARG A 109 -8.13 17.44 0.06
N TYR A 110 -8.03 17.33 1.36
CA TYR A 110 -8.31 16.11 2.10
C TYR A 110 -9.61 16.24 2.91
N LYS A 111 -10.24 15.07 3.15
CA LYS A 111 -11.31 14.94 4.12
C LYS A 111 -10.79 15.30 5.53
N THR A 112 -11.68 15.76 6.39
CA THR A 112 -11.37 15.98 7.81
C THR A 112 -10.72 14.72 8.40
N PRO A 113 -9.65 14.85 9.22
CA PRO A 113 -8.99 13.74 9.85
C PRO A 113 -9.96 12.83 10.61
N GLY A 114 -9.92 11.54 10.30
CA GLY A 114 -10.67 10.50 11.00
C GLY A 114 -10.00 10.07 12.30
N LEU A 115 -10.44 8.95 12.85
CA LEU A 115 -9.93 8.44 14.12
C LEU A 115 -8.45 8.07 14.03
N ALA A 116 -8.05 7.36 12.97
CA ALA A 116 -6.66 6.98 12.74
C ALA A 116 -5.72 8.20 12.66
N GLN A 117 -6.12 9.24 11.94
CA GLN A 117 -5.30 10.44 11.80
C GLN A 117 -5.20 11.25 13.10
N LYS A 118 -6.23 11.24 13.94
CA LYS A 118 -6.18 11.89 15.28
C LYS A 118 -5.20 11.21 16.23
N HIS A 119 -4.94 9.93 16.03
CA HIS A 119 -4.00 9.13 16.81
C HIS A 119 -2.76 8.75 15.99
N PHE A 120 -2.44 9.51 14.95
CA PHE A 120 -1.36 9.18 14.02
C PHE A 120 0.03 9.07 14.68
N ALA A 121 0.24 9.76 15.80
CA ALA A 121 1.48 9.66 16.58
C ALA A 121 1.83 8.22 16.99
N ASP A 122 0.83 7.37 17.22
CA ASP A 122 1.03 5.95 17.53
C ASP A 122 1.57 5.20 16.30
N LEU A 123 1.04 5.52 15.11
CA LEU A 123 1.50 4.94 13.84
C LEU A 123 2.90 5.43 13.47
N GLU A 124 3.22 6.69 13.76
CA GLU A 124 4.58 7.22 13.55
C GLU A 124 5.64 6.42 14.32
N GLN A 125 5.34 5.97 15.53
CA GLN A 125 6.24 5.11 16.30
C GLN A 125 6.42 3.74 15.63
N ILE A 126 5.34 3.15 15.11
CA ILE A 126 5.41 1.89 14.35
C ILE A 126 6.25 2.08 13.09
N HIS A 127 5.99 3.16 12.34
CA HIS A 127 6.75 3.48 11.12
C HIS A 127 8.24 3.73 11.42
N ALA A 128 8.54 4.46 12.49
CA ALA A 128 9.92 4.71 12.90
C ALA A 128 10.66 3.40 13.24
N GLY A 129 10.03 2.52 14.03
CA GLY A 129 10.59 1.21 14.36
C GLY A 129 10.78 0.32 13.13
N ALA A 130 9.84 0.32 12.20
CA ALA A 130 9.95 -0.42 10.93
C ALA A 130 11.12 0.10 10.07
N LEU A 131 11.32 1.41 9.99
CA LEU A 131 12.43 2.02 9.26
C LEU A 131 13.79 1.76 9.94
N GLU A 132 13.84 1.76 11.26
CA GLU A 132 15.04 1.40 12.03
C GLU A 132 15.40 -0.06 11.77
N PHE A 133 14.46 -0.97 11.94
CA PHE A 133 14.65 -2.39 11.61
C PHE A 133 15.16 -2.59 10.17
N LEU A 134 14.58 -1.88 9.20
CA LEU A 134 15.01 -1.99 7.80
C LEU A 134 16.45 -1.51 7.62
N ARG A 135 16.85 -0.40 8.25
CA ARG A 135 18.25 0.09 8.20
C ARG A 135 19.22 -0.93 8.79
N ASP A 136 18.88 -1.50 9.95
CA ASP A 136 19.70 -2.49 10.63
C ASP A 136 19.81 -3.78 9.80
N ALA A 137 18.71 -4.25 9.26
CA ALA A 137 18.67 -5.42 8.39
C ALA A 137 19.53 -5.21 7.12
N LEU A 138 19.42 -4.05 6.48
CA LEU A 138 20.23 -3.72 5.30
C LEU A 138 21.73 -3.57 5.64
N ALA A 139 22.06 -3.07 6.83
CA ALA A 139 23.45 -2.95 7.29
C ALA A 139 24.05 -4.30 7.68
N ALA A 140 23.24 -5.21 8.23
CA ALA A 140 23.67 -6.53 8.66
C ALA A 140 23.75 -7.55 7.50
N THR A 141 23.09 -7.28 6.39
CA THR A 141 23.02 -8.24 5.27
C THR A 141 24.26 -8.13 4.41
N ASP A 142 25.21 -9.00 4.63
CA ASP A 142 26.02 -9.51 3.51
C ASP A 142 25.04 -10.13 2.51
N LYS A 143 25.07 -9.66 1.29
CA LYS A 143 24.04 -9.85 0.23
C LYS A 143 23.73 -11.31 -0.17
N GLU A 144 24.23 -12.30 0.53
CA GLU A 144 24.16 -13.71 0.15
C GLU A 144 23.30 -14.58 1.09
N PHE A 145 22.70 -14.04 2.15
CA PHE A 145 22.20 -14.89 3.24
C PHE A 145 20.84 -15.55 3.02
N PHE A 146 19.91 -14.96 2.25
CA PHE A 146 18.58 -15.57 2.12
C PHE A 146 18.04 -15.47 0.69
N SER A 147 17.44 -16.55 0.22
CA SER A 147 16.63 -16.50 -0.99
C SER A 147 15.36 -15.69 -0.77
N LEU A 148 14.76 -15.15 -1.82
CA LEU A 148 13.49 -14.44 -1.77
C LEU A 148 12.39 -15.28 -1.07
N GLY A 149 12.36 -16.59 -1.30
CA GLY A 149 11.43 -17.50 -0.65
C GLY A 149 11.60 -17.60 0.86
N GLN A 150 12.84 -17.55 1.35
CA GLN A 150 13.12 -17.53 2.80
C GLN A 150 12.68 -16.21 3.45
N TYR A 151 12.90 -15.08 2.78
CA TYR A 151 12.37 -13.78 3.23
C TYR A 151 10.84 -13.79 3.29
N HIS A 152 10.16 -14.36 2.28
CA HIS A 152 8.71 -14.48 2.28
C HIS A 152 8.20 -15.33 3.45
N GLN A 153 8.84 -16.46 3.73
CA GLN A 153 8.44 -17.31 4.87
C GLN A 153 8.68 -16.61 6.21
N ALA A 154 9.85 -16.01 6.38
CA ALA A 154 10.20 -15.31 7.60
C ALA A 154 9.26 -14.12 7.89
N SER A 155 8.91 -13.33 6.88
CA SER A 155 8.02 -12.17 7.06
C SER A 155 6.57 -12.55 7.37
N GLN A 156 6.10 -13.70 6.93
CA GLN A 156 4.74 -14.16 7.22
C GLN A 156 4.57 -14.70 8.65
N LEU A 157 5.64 -15.19 9.27
CA LEU A 157 5.57 -15.78 10.61
C LEU A 157 5.07 -14.80 11.69
N PRO A 158 5.62 -13.59 11.84
CA PRO A 158 5.13 -12.59 12.79
C PRO A 158 3.65 -12.28 12.60
N ILE A 159 3.21 -12.13 11.35
CA ILE A 159 1.82 -11.84 11.00
C ILE A 159 0.91 -12.98 11.49
N ARG A 160 1.25 -14.23 11.17
CA ARG A 160 0.48 -15.41 11.61
C ARG A 160 0.42 -15.50 13.15
N GLN A 161 1.53 -15.25 13.84
CA GLN A 161 1.57 -15.29 15.31
C GLN A 161 0.70 -14.21 15.94
N THR A 162 0.75 -12.98 15.42
CA THR A 162 -0.10 -11.87 15.86
C THR A 162 -1.58 -12.20 15.67
N MET A 163 -1.94 -12.68 14.50
CA MET A 163 -3.35 -12.98 14.17
C MET A 163 -3.90 -14.18 14.91
N GLN A 164 -3.05 -15.11 15.35
CA GLN A 164 -3.43 -16.23 16.21
C GLN A 164 -3.50 -15.85 17.70
N GLY A 165 -3.30 -14.58 18.04
CA GLY A 165 -3.24 -14.11 19.42
C GLY A 165 -2.04 -14.62 20.22
N ARG A 166 -1.06 -15.22 19.55
CA ARG A 166 0.17 -15.73 20.17
C ARG A 166 1.21 -14.63 20.38
N TRP A 167 1.12 -13.60 19.60
CA TRP A 167 1.88 -12.37 19.74
C TRP A 167 0.89 -11.24 20.00
N THR A 168 0.81 -10.82 21.24
CA THR A 168 0.06 -9.60 21.57
C THR A 168 1.03 -8.43 21.43
N LEU A 169 0.67 -7.49 20.60
CA LEU A 169 1.43 -6.25 20.46
C LEU A 169 1.48 -5.44 21.77
N GLY A 170 0.74 -5.89 22.83
CA GLY A 170 0.59 -5.14 24.07
C GLY A 170 -0.02 -3.75 23.87
N PHE A 171 -0.56 -3.52 22.69
CA PHE A 171 -0.89 -2.22 22.15
C PHE A 171 -2.26 -2.30 21.48
N SER A 172 -3.17 -1.50 21.97
CA SER A 172 -4.46 -1.25 21.34
C SER A 172 -4.56 0.24 21.10
N SER A 173 -4.54 0.64 19.85
CA SER A 173 -4.67 2.05 19.48
C SER A 173 -5.88 2.27 18.60
N PRO A 174 -6.64 3.35 18.83
CA PRO A 174 -7.64 3.83 17.89
C PRO A 174 -7.08 4.15 16.50
N ALA A 175 -5.76 4.33 16.38
CA ALA A 175 -5.08 4.53 15.11
C ALA A 175 -5.17 3.31 14.16
N LEU A 176 -5.37 2.10 14.72
CA LEU A 176 -5.55 0.86 13.92
C LEU A 176 -6.98 0.70 13.40
N HIS A 177 -7.76 1.76 13.38
CA HIS A 177 -9.10 1.77 12.82
C HIS A 177 -9.08 2.11 11.33
N VAL A 178 -9.64 1.24 10.50
CA VAL A 178 -9.84 1.50 9.07
C VAL A 178 -11.24 2.08 8.86
N GLU A 179 -11.30 3.29 8.35
CA GLU A 179 -12.56 3.86 7.87
C GLU A 179 -12.83 3.36 6.45
N ASP A 180 -13.70 2.38 6.30
CA ASP A 180 -14.18 1.94 4.99
C ASP A 180 -15.22 2.93 4.46
N ASN A 181 -14.76 3.87 3.64
CA ASN A 181 -15.64 4.83 2.98
C ASN A 181 -16.13 4.36 1.60
N PHE A 182 -15.77 3.14 1.17
CA PHE A 182 -16.10 2.61 -0.15
C PHE A 182 -17.22 1.59 -0.12
N SER A 183 -17.49 0.95 1.01
CA SER A 183 -18.53 -0.09 1.10
C SER A 183 -19.95 0.46 1.26
N GLY A 184 -20.14 1.75 1.41
CA GLY A 184 -21.47 2.38 1.35
C GLY A 184 -22.41 2.02 2.51
N ASN A 185 -21.89 1.58 3.65
CA ASN A 185 -22.64 1.35 4.89
C ASN A 185 -22.44 2.49 5.89
#